data_4a5b7e50f1e3c64f9cbb8360d2859886
#
_entry.id   4a5b7e50f1e3c64f9cbb8360d2859886
#
_cell.length_a   1.000
_cell.length_b   1.000
_cell.length_c   1.000
_cell.angle_alpha   90.00
_cell.angle_beta   90.00
_cell.angle_gamma   90.00
#
_symmetry.space_group_name_H-M   'P 1'
#
loop_
_entity.id
_entity.type
_entity.pdbx_description
1 polymer ?
#
loop_
_entity_poly.entity_id
_entity_poly.type
_entity_poly.pdbx_seq_one_letter_code
_entity_poly.pdbx_strand_id
1 'polypeptide(L)'
;VKKNEIEARKNAEEIIDFLEIEQFRYSYIMSLPYGVQKRVELGRALAMNPDLLLLDEPAAGMNNEETEDIARFIIDIHEEMKKTIIMVDHDMNMIMDIAEEVMVLNFGEKLAEGVPNEIVKDKKVIDAYLGVS
;
A
#
# COMPACT_ATOMS: atom_id res chain seq x y z
N VAL A 1 -3.82 23.12 -24.09
CA VAL A 1 -4.93 22.35 -23.53
C VAL A 1 -4.89 20.91 -24.04
N LYS A 2 -4.85 20.71 -25.35
CA LYS A 2 -4.82 19.38 -25.97
C LYS A 2 -3.59 18.53 -25.59
N LYS A 3 -2.43 19.17 -25.46
CA LYS A 3 -1.18 18.49 -25.08
C LYS A 3 -1.24 17.99 -23.65
N ASN A 4 -1.72 18.81 -22.72
CA ASN A 4 -1.85 18.42 -21.32
C ASN A 4 -2.88 17.29 -21.12
N GLU A 5 -3.94 17.31 -21.90
CA GLU A 5 -4.95 16.25 -21.89
C GLU A 5 -4.37 14.92 -22.38
N ILE A 6 -3.58 14.96 -23.45
CA ILE A 6 -2.90 13.75 -23.99
C ILE A 6 -1.92 13.19 -22.97
N GLU A 7 -1.12 14.03 -22.32
CA GLU A 7 -0.20 13.61 -21.28
C GLU A 7 -0.93 12.98 -20.08
N ALA A 8 -2.03 13.60 -19.65
CA ALA A 8 -2.83 13.07 -18.54
C ALA A 8 -3.43 11.70 -18.86
N ARG A 9 -3.94 11.53 -20.09
CA ARG A 9 -4.47 10.23 -20.56
C ARG A 9 -3.38 9.18 -20.63
N LYS A 10 -2.21 9.52 -21.14
CA LYS A 10 -1.06 8.62 -21.20
C LYS A 10 -0.65 8.16 -19.82
N ASN A 11 -0.53 9.09 -18.86
CA ASN A 11 -0.21 8.78 -17.48
C ASN A 11 -1.26 7.87 -16.85
N ALA A 12 -2.54 8.14 -17.08
CA ALA A 12 -3.62 7.30 -16.57
C ALA A 12 -3.53 5.87 -17.14
N GLU A 13 -3.26 5.72 -18.44
CA GLU A 13 -3.11 4.40 -19.07
C GLU A 13 -1.92 3.63 -18.50
N GLU A 14 -0.79 4.28 -18.25
CA GLU A 14 0.38 3.66 -17.63
C GLU A 14 0.05 3.14 -16.22
N ILE A 15 -0.71 3.92 -15.43
CA ILE A 15 -1.15 3.51 -14.09
C ILE A 15 -2.14 2.34 -14.15
N ILE A 16 -3.09 2.37 -15.08
CA ILE A 16 -4.06 1.30 -15.30
C ILE A 16 -3.34 -0.01 -15.61
N ASP A 17 -2.36 0.03 -16.52
CA ASP A 17 -1.55 -1.13 -16.88
C ASP A 17 -0.72 -1.62 -15.68
N PHE A 18 -0.09 -0.71 -14.96
CA PHE A 18 0.72 -1.03 -13.79
C PHE A 18 -0.09 -1.75 -12.70
N LEU A 19 -1.33 -1.30 -12.45
CA LEU A 19 -2.20 -1.87 -11.43
C LEU A 19 -3.03 -3.06 -11.94
N GLU A 20 -2.86 -3.45 -13.19
CA GLU A 20 -3.54 -4.61 -13.80
C GLU A 20 -5.07 -4.52 -13.76
N ILE A 21 -5.58 -3.32 -14.08
CA ILE A 21 -7.04 -3.05 -14.07
C ILE A 21 -7.60 -2.65 -15.44
N GLU A 22 -6.91 -2.99 -16.54
CA GLU A 22 -7.29 -2.63 -17.91
C GLU A 22 -8.69 -3.10 -18.28
N GLN A 23 -9.07 -4.30 -17.85
CA GLN A 23 -10.38 -4.88 -18.16
C GLN A 23 -11.54 -4.09 -17.54
N PHE A 24 -11.26 -3.28 -16.52
CA PHE A 24 -12.28 -2.52 -15.79
C PHE A 24 -12.36 -1.04 -16.18
N ARG A 25 -11.59 -0.58 -17.17
CA ARG A 25 -11.45 0.85 -17.50
C ARG A 25 -12.76 1.57 -17.80
N TYR A 26 -13.77 0.87 -18.31
CA TYR A 26 -15.08 1.44 -18.63
C TYR A 26 -16.16 1.02 -17.64
N SER A 27 -15.81 0.36 -16.56
CA SER A 27 -16.75 -0.08 -15.54
C SER A 27 -17.03 1.03 -14.53
N TYR A 28 -18.24 1.02 -13.98
CA TYR A 28 -18.54 1.87 -12.83
C TYR A 28 -17.82 1.33 -11.59
N ILE A 29 -17.19 2.22 -10.84
CA ILE A 29 -16.39 1.83 -9.67
C ILE A 29 -17.21 1.03 -8.64
N MET A 30 -18.47 1.40 -8.46
CA MET A 30 -19.35 0.72 -7.51
C MET A 30 -19.71 -0.72 -7.90
N SER A 31 -19.52 -1.09 -9.16
CA SER A 31 -19.76 -2.45 -9.65
C SER A 31 -18.52 -3.35 -9.55
N LEU A 32 -17.37 -2.80 -9.17
CA LEU A 32 -16.12 -3.54 -9.11
C LEU A 32 -15.99 -4.33 -7.81
N PRO A 33 -15.30 -5.48 -7.84
CA PRO A 33 -14.89 -6.17 -6.61
C PRO A 33 -14.09 -5.23 -5.69
N TYR A 34 -14.22 -5.44 -4.40
CA TYR A 34 -13.60 -4.55 -3.39
C TYR A 34 -12.10 -4.37 -3.59
N GLY A 35 -11.36 -5.45 -3.82
CA GLY A 35 -9.91 -5.38 -4.06
C GLY A 35 -9.55 -4.54 -5.29
N VAL A 36 -10.39 -4.58 -6.34
CA VAL A 36 -10.20 -3.76 -7.54
C VAL A 36 -10.49 -2.28 -7.24
N GLN A 37 -11.52 -2.00 -6.46
CA GLN A 37 -11.80 -0.63 -6.01
C GLN A 37 -10.60 -0.04 -5.26
N LYS A 38 -9.94 -0.83 -4.42
CA LYS A 38 -8.74 -0.41 -3.69
C LYS A 38 -7.55 -0.14 -4.62
N ARG A 39 -7.40 -0.92 -5.67
CA ARG A 39 -6.40 -0.63 -6.71
C ARG A 39 -6.68 0.70 -7.41
N VAL A 40 -7.95 1.00 -7.69
CA VAL A 40 -8.35 2.29 -8.28
C VAL A 40 -8.03 3.45 -7.35
N GLU A 41 -8.30 3.31 -6.05
CA GLU A 41 -7.91 4.34 -5.06
C GLU A 41 -6.41 4.61 -5.07
N LEU A 42 -5.62 3.55 -5.09
CA LEU A 42 -4.16 3.64 -5.18
C LEU A 42 -3.73 4.34 -6.48
N GLY A 43 -4.36 4.00 -7.59
CA GLY A 43 -4.11 4.61 -8.90
C GLY A 43 -4.43 6.11 -8.91
N ARG A 44 -5.51 6.52 -8.26
CA ARG A 44 -5.86 7.94 -8.15
C ARG A 44 -4.78 8.73 -7.41
N ALA A 45 -4.24 8.16 -6.33
CA ALA A 45 -3.13 8.78 -5.61
C ALA A 45 -1.87 8.87 -6.48
N LEU A 46 -1.54 7.81 -7.21
CA LEU A 46 -0.38 7.77 -8.11
C LEU A 46 -0.52 8.76 -9.28
N ALA A 47 -1.74 9.01 -9.75
CA ALA A 47 -1.98 9.96 -10.85
C ALA A 47 -1.60 11.39 -10.49
N MET A 48 -1.53 11.72 -9.21
CA MET A 48 -1.05 13.02 -8.72
C MET A 48 0.47 13.15 -8.77
N ASN A 49 1.18 12.09 -9.13
CA ASN A 49 2.64 12.00 -9.18
C ASN A 49 3.31 12.46 -7.87
N PRO A 50 2.94 11.90 -6.71
CA PRO A 50 3.50 12.30 -5.43
C PRO A 50 4.94 11.80 -5.27
N ASP A 51 5.73 12.55 -4.51
CA ASP A 51 7.04 12.07 -4.05
C ASP A 51 6.90 11.19 -2.80
N LEU A 52 5.90 11.50 -1.99
CA LEU A 52 5.56 10.77 -0.77
C LEU A 52 4.12 10.27 -0.85
N LEU A 53 3.94 8.98 -0.70
CA LEU A 53 2.63 8.32 -0.67
C LEU A 53 2.32 7.87 0.76
N LEU A 54 1.18 8.30 1.27
CA LEU A 54 0.70 7.93 2.60
C LEU A 54 -0.45 6.93 2.46
N LEU A 55 -0.28 5.74 3.02
CA LEU A 55 -1.27 4.67 2.96
C LEU A 55 -1.75 4.32 4.37
N ASP A 56 -3.03 4.44 4.60
CA ASP A 56 -3.67 4.10 5.86
C ASP A 56 -4.49 2.83 5.69
N GLU A 57 -4.04 1.75 6.32
CA GLU A 57 -4.65 0.42 6.26
C GLU A 57 -5.00 -0.04 4.82
N PRO A 58 -4.03 -0.08 3.91
CA PRO A 58 -4.30 -0.33 2.49
C PRO A 58 -4.89 -1.71 2.19
N ALA A 59 -4.71 -2.68 3.07
CA ALA A 59 -5.22 -4.04 2.90
C ALA A 59 -6.45 -4.34 3.76
N ALA A 60 -7.04 -3.34 4.42
CA ALA A 60 -8.20 -3.55 5.29
C ALA A 60 -9.38 -4.17 4.52
N GLY A 61 -9.96 -5.22 5.09
CA GLY A 61 -11.11 -5.91 4.50
C GLY A 61 -10.78 -6.84 3.32
N MET A 62 -9.51 -7.04 3.02
CA MET A 62 -9.05 -7.93 1.95
C MET A 62 -8.79 -9.34 2.45
N ASN A 63 -8.98 -10.33 1.56
CA ASN A 63 -8.53 -11.70 1.80
C ASN A 63 -7.01 -11.81 1.60
N ASN A 64 -6.43 -12.98 1.85
CA ASN A 64 -4.99 -13.18 1.76
C ASN A 64 -4.43 -12.91 0.37
N GLU A 65 -5.10 -13.38 -0.68
CA GLU A 65 -4.68 -13.16 -2.06
C GLU A 65 -4.69 -11.69 -2.44
N GLU A 66 -5.75 -10.98 -2.10
CA GLU A 66 -5.87 -9.53 -2.34
C GLU A 66 -4.80 -8.75 -1.57
N THR A 67 -4.52 -9.17 -0.33
CA THR A 67 -3.47 -8.55 0.50
C THR A 67 -2.08 -8.75 -0.12
N GLU A 68 -1.79 -9.94 -0.62
CA GLU A 68 -0.53 -10.21 -1.32
C GLU A 68 -0.38 -9.35 -2.59
N ASP A 69 -1.46 -9.17 -3.35
CA ASP A 69 -1.46 -8.32 -4.53
C ASP A 69 -1.19 -6.85 -4.18
N ILE A 70 -1.85 -6.32 -3.17
CA ILE A 70 -1.62 -4.94 -2.71
C ILE A 70 -0.18 -4.78 -2.21
N ALA A 71 0.34 -5.73 -1.44
CA ALA A 71 1.72 -5.70 -0.97
C ALA A 71 2.71 -5.65 -2.14
N ARG A 72 2.48 -6.45 -3.18
CA ARG A 72 3.29 -6.45 -4.40
C ARG A 72 3.26 -5.10 -5.11
N PHE A 73 2.08 -4.50 -5.26
CA PHE A 73 1.97 -3.17 -5.87
C PHE A 73 2.69 -2.10 -5.04
N ILE A 74 2.61 -2.15 -3.73
CA ILE A 74 3.31 -1.20 -2.84
C ILE A 74 4.83 -1.31 -3.04
N ILE A 75 5.38 -2.52 -3.06
CA ILE A 75 6.79 -2.76 -3.33
C ILE A 75 7.18 -2.18 -4.70
N ASP A 76 6.41 -2.49 -5.75
CA ASP A 76 6.70 -2.04 -7.11
C ASP A 76 6.63 -0.51 -7.26
N ILE A 77 5.70 0.13 -6.59
CA ILE A 77 5.62 1.60 -6.55
C ILE A 77 6.89 2.18 -5.95
N HIS A 78 7.37 1.61 -4.86
CA HIS A 78 8.60 2.06 -4.21
C HIS A 78 9.83 1.81 -5.10
N GLU A 79 9.98 0.59 -5.59
CA GLU A 79 11.18 0.18 -6.32
C GLU A 79 11.24 0.70 -7.75
N GLU A 80 10.14 0.60 -8.50
CA GLU A 80 10.09 0.97 -9.92
C GLU A 80 9.76 2.43 -10.14
N MET A 81 8.77 2.97 -9.40
CA MET A 81 8.36 4.37 -9.53
C MET A 81 9.17 5.32 -8.65
N LYS A 82 10.04 4.79 -7.79
CA LYS A 82 10.91 5.57 -6.89
C LYS A 82 10.13 6.48 -5.93
N LYS A 83 8.97 6.03 -5.47
CA LYS A 83 8.18 6.76 -4.50
C LYS A 83 8.57 6.38 -3.07
N THR A 84 8.60 7.37 -2.19
CA THR A 84 8.70 7.13 -0.75
C THR A 84 7.31 6.81 -0.21
N ILE A 85 7.19 5.77 0.60
CA ILE A 85 5.91 5.32 1.13
C ILE A 85 5.96 5.26 2.65
N ILE A 86 4.96 5.85 3.30
CA ILE A 86 4.67 5.64 4.71
C ILE A 86 3.34 4.92 4.80
N MET A 87 3.33 3.77 5.45
CA MET A 87 2.14 2.93 5.57
C MET A 87 1.83 2.68 7.03
N VAL A 88 0.55 2.80 7.37
CA VAL A 88 0.04 2.43 8.69
C VAL A 88 -0.86 1.22 8.52
N ASP A 89 -0.55 0.14 9.21
CA ASP A 89 -1.38 -1.06 9.15
C ASP A 89 -1.21 -1.87 10.45
N HIS A 90 -2.19 -2.71 10.75
CA HIS A 90 -2.14 -3.66 11.85
C HIS A 90 -1.88 -5.09 11.39
N ASP A 91 -1.77 -5.32 10.09
CA ASP A 91 -1.35 -6.60 9.53
C ASP A 91 0.17 -6.74 9.66
N MET A 92 0.60 -7.32 10.77
CA MET A 92 2.02 -7.45 11.09
C MET A 92 2.77 -8.28 10.05
N ASN A 93 2.14 -9.31 9.50
CA ASN A 93 2.78 -10.16 8.49
C ASN A 93 3.10 -9.36 7.23
N MET A 94 2.14 -8.58 6.73
CA MET A 94 2.35 -7.74 5.57
C MET A 94 3.45 -6.69 5.83
N ILE A 95 3.38 -5.98 6.96
CA ILE A 95 4.39 -4.97 7.31
C ILE A 95 5.78 -5.59 7.37
N MET A 96 5.95 -6.72 8.06
CA MET A 96 7.25 -7.37 8.19
C MET A 96 7.81 -7.87 6.86
N ASP A 97 6.93 -8.23 5.92
CA ASP A 97 7.34 -8.71 4.60
C ASP A 97 7.83 -7.58 3.68
N ILE A 98 7.26 -6.38 3.79
CA ILE A 98 7.50 -5.33 2.79
C ILE A 98 8.21 -4.08 3.32
N ALA A 99 8.16 -3.80 4.61
CA ALA A 99 8.75 -2.59 5.16
C ALA A 99 10.25 -2.68 5.28
N GLU A 100 10.94 -1.58 4.97
CA GLU A 100 12.38 -1.44 5.20
C GLU A 100 12.66 -1.03 6.64
N GLU A 101 11.79 -0.21 7.22
CA GLU A 101 11.88 0.25 8.60
C GLU A 101 10.47 0.30 9.21
N VAL A 102 10.37 -0.09 10.47
CA VAL A 102 9.10 -0.20 11.19
C VAL A 102 9.16 0.61 12.48
N MET A 103 8.13 1.41 12.70
CA MET A 103 7.88 2.04 13.99
C MET A 103 6.62 1.43 14.60
N VAL A 104 6.72 0.98 15.84
CA VAL A 104 5.58 0.38 16.56
C VAL A 104 5.04 1.37 17.57
N LEU A 105 3.75 1.66 17.46
CA LEU A 105 3.02 2.51 18.41
C LEU A 105 2.09 1.67 19.26
N ASN A 106 1.98 2.02 20.52
CA ASN A 106 1.05 1.41 21.47
C ASN A 106 0.48 2.50 22.38
N PHE A 107 -0.84 2.68 22.35
CA PHE A 107 -1.53 3.75 23.09
C PHE A 107 -0.90 5.14 22.87
N GLY A 108 -0.55 5.45 21.62
CA GLY A 108 0.01 6.75 21.25
C GLY A 108 1.48 6.94 21.57
N GLU A 109 2.16 5.93 22.12
CA GLU A 109 3.59 6.00 22.46
C GLU A 109 4.41 5.10 21.52
N LYS A 110 5.60 5.56 21.18
CA LYS A 110 6.56 4.77 20.41
C LYS A 110 7.10 3.63 21.28
N LEU A 111 6.80 2.40 20.88
CA LEU A 111 7.22 1.20 21.59
C LEU A 111 8.58 0.70 21.11
N ALA A 112 8.79 0.74 19.81
CA ALA A 112 10.02 0.28 19.16
C ALA A 112 10.15 0.89 17.77
N GLU A 113 11.37 0.92 17.24
CA GLU A 113 11.69 1.37 15.90
C GLU A 113 12.92 0.64 15.40
N GLY A 114 12.91 0.16 14.18
CA GLY A 114 14.03 -0.54 13.58
C GLY A 114 13.63 -1.36 12.35
N VAL A 115 14.54 -2.18 11.88
CA VAL A 115 14.27 -3.08 10.75
C VAL A 115 13.36 -4.23 11.19
N PRO A 116 12.59 -4.83 10.27
CA PRO A 116 11.64 -5.89 10.61
C PRO A 116 12.22 -7.02 11.47
N ASN A 117 13.42 -7.50 11.15
CA ASN A 117 14.07 -8.58 11.92
C ASN A 117 14.31 -8.22 13.39
N GLU A 118 14.59 -6.97 13.69
CA GLU A 118 14.78 -6.49 15.07
C GLU A 118 13.43 -6.34 15.78
N ILE A 119 12.42 -5.85 15.05
CA ILE A 119 11.08 -5.61 15.59
C ILE A 119 10.41 -6.91 16.04
N VAL A 120 10.50 -7.98 15.23
CA VAL A 120 9.88 -9.27 15.59
C VAL A 120 10.53 -9.92 16.80
N LYS A 121 11.73 -9.53 17.17
CA LYS A 121 12.46 -10.04 18.33
C LYS A 121 12.32 -9.16 19.57
N ASP A 122 11.77 -7.96 19.41
CA ASP A 122 11.61 -7.02 20.53
C ASP A 122 10.52 -7.52 21.48
N LYS A 123 10.89 -7.72 22.74
CA LYS A 123 9.98 -8.25 23.75
C LYS A 123 8.74 -7.35 23.95
N LYS A 124 8.91 -6.03 23.90
CA LYS A 124 7.80 -5.08 24.05
C LYS A 124 6.77 -5.25 22.92
N VAL A 125 7.25 -5.47 21.70
CA VAL A 125 6.40 -5.70 20.53
C VAL A 125 5.70 -7.05 20.63
N ILE A 126 6.43 -8.10 21.01
CA ILE A 126 5.89 -9.44 21.21
C ILE A 126 4.76 -9.40 22.24
N ASP A 127 4.98 -8.75 23.38
CA ASP A 127 3.99 -8.67 24.45
C ASP A 127 2.73 -7.86 24.03
N ALA A 128 2.90 -6.83 23.21
CA ALA A 128 1.80 -5.95 22.81
C ALA A 128 0.98 -6.48 21.60
N TYR A 129 1.62 -7.10 20.63
CA TYR A 129 1.02 -7.43 19.34
C TYR A 129 1.15 -8.90 18.93
N LEU A 130 2.24 -9.53 19.29
CA LEU A 130 2.54 -10.92 18.92
C LEU A 130 2.41 -11.85 20.11
N GLY A 131 2.10 -11.29 21.26
CA GLY A 131 1.92 -12.05 22.49
C GLY A 131 0.80 -13.06 22.35
N VAL A 132 1.17 -14.31 22.43
CA VAL A 132 0.22 -15.40 22.46
C VAL A 132 -0.44 -15.41 23.83
N SER A 133 -1.72 -15.39 23.80
CA SER A 133 -2.52 -15.77 24.96
C SER A 133 -2.12 -17.18 25.45
#